data_4f06a54bbf9bce115869edf292f7d7ef
#
_entry.id   4f06a54bbf9bce115869edf292f7d7ef
#
_cell.length_a   1.000
_cell.length_b   1.000
_cell.length_c   1.000
_cell.angle_alpha   90.00
_cell.angle_beta   90.00
_cell.angle_gamma   90.00
#
_symmetry.space_group_name_H-M   'P 1'
#
loop_
_entity.id
_entity.type
_entity.pdbx_description
1 polymer ?
#
loop_
_entity_poly.entity_id
_entity_poly.type
_entity_poly.pdbx_seq_one_letter_code
_entity_poly.pdbx_strand_id
1 'polypeptide(L)'
;MARRDPEAESKDLNWKEFEAFVESAFLSFGYKTERNARLRKPRAEIDLIATKTGLAFAVDCKHWKRTIGYSGMLAISNRQMVRASRLVGERSMRVIPLVVTLHDESLRILENGVPIVPIHKISDFILNWENSSDDISVLSPQVME
;
A
#
# COMPACT_ATOMS: atom_id res chain seq x y z
N MET A 1 -22.86 20.03 -13.24
CA MET A 1 -21.78 19.05 -13.46
C MET A 1 -22.08 17.78 -12.68
N ALA A 2 -22.25 16.66 -13.38
CA ALA A 2 -22.52 15.40 -12.71
C ALA A 2 -21.29 14.97 -11.89
N ARG A 3 -21.51 14.59 -10.66
CA ARG A 3 -20.46 14.04 -9.82
C ARG A 3 -20.05 12.67 -10.39
N ARG A 4 -18.79 12.50 -10.66
CA ARG A 4 -18.27 11.18 -11.06
C ARG A 4 -18.28 10.24 -9.86
N ASP A 5 -18.71 9.00 -10.12
CA ASP A 5 -18.57 7.92 -9.17
C ASP A 5 -17.07 7.68 -8.92
N PRO A 6 -16.60 7.68 -7.66
CA PRO A 6 -15.17 7.42 -7.37
C PRO A 6 -14.64 6.13 -7.99
N GLU A 7 -15.45 5.07 -8.03
CA GLU A 7 -15.04 3.80 -8.64
C GLU A 7 -14.86 3.95 -10.16
N ALA A 8 -15.80 4.60 -10.85
CA ALA A 8 -15.71 4.83 -12.28
C ALA A 8 -14.52 5.74 -12.61
N GLU A 9 -14.31 6.77 -11.80
CA GLU A 9 -13.19 7.69 -11.97
C GLU A 9 -11.85 6.98 -11.82
N SER A 10 -11.69 6.09 -10.84
CA SER A 10 -10.44 5.38 -10.61
C SER A 10 -10.09 4.43 -11.76
N LYS A 11 -11.06 3.84 -12.42
CA LYS A 11 -10.83 2.93 -13.56
C LYS A 11 -10.27 3.62 -14.79
N ASP A 12 -10.53 4.92 -14.94
CA ASP A 12 -10.07 5.73 -16.07
C ASP A 12 -8.68 6.33 -15.86
N LEU A 13 -8.10 6.18 -14.67
CA LEU A 13 -6.81 6.76 -14.33
C LEU A 13 -5.66 6.06 -15.04
N ASN A 14 -4.68 6.81 -15.55
CA ASN A 14 -3.39 6.26 -15.94
C ASN A 14 -2.56 5.97 -14.67
N TRP A 15 -1.43 5.28 -14.81
CA TRP A 15 -0.68 4.86 -13.62
C TRP A 15 -0.12 6.02 -12.78
N LYS A 16 0.23 7.15 -13.40
CA LYS A 16 0.68 8.33 -12.67
C LYS A 16 -0.45 8.97 -11.88
N GLU A 17 -1.62 9.06 -12.49
CA GLU A 17 -2.82 9.54 -11.81
C GLU A 17 -3.24 8.59 -10.70
N PHE A 18 -3.09 7.28 -10.93
CA PHE A 18 -3.35 6.26 -9.92
C PHE A 18 -2.47 6.47 -8.68
N GLU A 19 -1.16 6.60 -8.88
CA GLU A 19 -0.23 6.83 -7.77
C GLU A 19 -0.51 8.16 -7.08
N ALA A 20 -0.81 9.21 -7.84
CA ALA A 20 -1.16 10.52 -7.29
C ALA A 20 -2.45 10.47 -6.46
N PHE A 21 -3.43 9.68 -6.90
CA PHE A 21 -4.68 9.49 -6.15
C PHE A 21 -4.40 8.82 -4.80
N VAL A 22 -3.61 7.75 -4.79
CA VAL A 22 -3.25 7.04 -3.57
C VAL A 22 -2.48 7.97 -2.62
N GLU A 23 -1.52 8.70 -3.16
CA GLU A 23 -0.75 9.69 -2.38
C GLU A 23 -1.67 10.74 -1.75
N SER A 24 -2.60 11.30 -2.54
CA SER A 24 -3.57 12.28 -2.05
C SER A 24 -4.41 11.76 -0.90
N ALA A 25 -4.80 10.48 -0.96
CA ALA A 25 -5.55 9.86 0.12
C ALA A 25 -4.74 9.86 1.42
N PHE A 26 -3.48 9.46 1.38
CA PHE A 26 -2.61 9.50 2.56
C PHE A 26 -2.37 10.92 3.05
N LEU A 27 -2.10 11.86 2.15
CA LEU A 27 -1.88 13.26 2.52
C LEU A 27 -3.10 13.84 3.24
N SER A 28 -4.31 13.49 2.78
CA SER A 28 -5.55 14.00 3.39
C SER A 28 -5.74 13.55 4.83
N PHE A 29 -5.11 12.44 5.24
CA PHE A 29 -5.14 11.93 6.61
C PHE A 29 -3.89 12.29 7.42
N GLY A 30 -3.08 13.22 6.93
CA GLY A 30 -1.96 13.76 7.68
C GLY A 30 -0.65 12.98 7.54
N TYR A 31 -0.56 12.07 6.58
CA TYR A 31 0.68 11.36 6.31
C TYR A 31 1.63 12.22 5.49
N LYS A 32 2.93 12.02 5.71
CA LYS A 32 3.97 12.50 4.78
C LYS A 32 4.21 11.41 3.75
N THR A 33 4.50 11.80 2.52
CA THR A 33 4.65 10.85 1.42
C THR A 33 5.99 11.00 0.71
N GLU A 34 6.48 9.88 0.19
CA GLU A 34 7.68 9.82 -0.64
C GLU A 34 7.39 8.86 -1.79
N ARG A 35 7.54 9.34 -3.02
CA ARG A 35 7.28 8.52 -4.21
C ARG A 35 8.56 7.94 -4.76
N ASN A 36 8.46 6.73 -5.33
CA ASN A 36 9.56 6.05 -6.00
C ASN A 36 10.81 5.95 -5.12
N ALA A 37 10.62 5.51 -3.88
CA ALA A 37 11.72 5.35 -2.94
C ALA A 37 12.59 4.17 -3.34
N ARG A 38 13.90 4.39 -3.38
CA ARG A 38 14.86 3.38 -3.81
C ARG A 38 15.55 2.75 -2.62
N LEU A 39 15.58 1.42 -2.62
CA LEU A 39 16.39 0.62 -1.71
C LEU A 39 17.67 0.22 -2.43
N ARG A 40 18.78 0.18 -1.70
CA ARG A 40 20.08 -0.20 -2.24
C ARG A 40 20.51 -1.55 -1.71
N LYS A 41 21.22 -2.35 -2.50
CA LYS A 41 21.92 -3.59 -2.13
C LYS A 41 21.01 -4.68 -1.51
N PRO A 42 20.19 -5.39 -2.27
CA PRO A 42 19.99 -5.27 -3.72
C PRO A 42 19.03 -4.14 -4.06
N ARG A 43 19.08 -3.68 -5.30
CA ARG A 43 18.24 -2.57 -5.75
C ARG A 43 16.78 -2.99 -5.78
N ALA A 44 15.93 -2.18 -5.19
CA ALA A 44 14.48 -2.32 -5.27
C ALA A 44 13.83 -0.94 -5.18
N GLU A 45 12.58 -0.84 -5.57
CA GLU A 45 11.84 0.42 -5.53
C GLU A 45 10.50 0.19 -4.84
N ILE A 46 10.12 1.15 -3.99
CA ILE A 46 8.80 1.19 -3.36
C ILE A 46 8.05 2.36 -4.00
N ASP A 47 6.88 2.10 -4.57
CA ASP A 47 6.11 3.11 -5.30
C ASP A 47 5.76 4.31 -4.45
N LEU A 48 5.33 4.07 -3.21
CA LEU A 48 4.95 5.13 -2.28
C LEU A 48 5.26 4.70 -0.86
N ILE A 49 5.88 5.59 -0.09
CA ILE A 49 6.00 5.44 1.36
C ILE A 49 5.18 6.54 2.00
N ALA A 50 4.25 6.18 2.88
CA ALA A 50 3.42 7.12 3.61
C ALA A 50 3.70 6.98 5.10
N THR A 51 4.14 8.05 5.74
CA THR A 51 4.66 8.02 7.11
C THR A 51 3.86 8.93 8.03
N LYS A 52 3.52 8.43 9.19
CA LYS A 52 2.86 9.21 10.25
C LYS A 52 3.22 8.63 11.61
N THR A 53 3.75 9.47 12.50
CA THR A 53 4.04 9.10 13.91
C THR A 53 4.76 7.76 14.08
N GLY A 54 5.90 7.59 13.38
CA GLY A 54 6.75 6.42 13.53
C GLY A 54 6.26 5.16 12.81
N LEU A 55 5.21 5.27 12.02
CA LEU A 55 4.64 4.19 11.24
C LEU A 55 4.66 4.56 9.76
N ALA A 56 5.11 3.65 8.91
CA ALA A 56 5.08 3.83 7.47
C ALA A 56 4.25 2.75 6.80
N PHE A 57 3.51 3.13 5.78
CA PHE A 57 2.97 2.20 4.80
C PHE A 57 3.93 2.12 3.62
N ALA A 58 4.37 0.92 3.28
CA ALA A 58 5.12 0.66 2.05
C ALA A 58 4.11 0.20 1.01
N VAL A 59 3.81 1.04 0.04
CA VAL A 59 2.68 0.86 -0.87
C VAL A 59 3.17 0.46 -2.25
N ASP A 60 2.62 -0.62 -2.76
CA ASP A 60 2.78 -1.07 -4.14
C ASP A 60 1.49 -0.75 -4.90
N CYS A 61 1.59 0.05 -5.96
CA CYS A 61 0.45 0.48 -6.76
C CYS A 61 0.37 -0.35 -8.04
N LYS A 62 -0.66 -1.18 -8.16
CA LYS A 62 -0.87 -2.07 -9.29
C LYS A 62 -2.01 -1.57 -10.18
N HIS A 63 -1.64 -0.79 -11.20
CA HIS A 63 -2.56 -0.22 -12.17
C HIS A 63 -2.77 -1.20 -13.33
N TRP A 64 -3.39 -2.34 -13.03
CA TRP A 64 -3.72 -3.33 -14.04
C TRP A 64 -5.18 -3.25 -14.43
N LYS A 65 -5.46 -3.39 -15.73
CA LYS A 65 -6.80 -3.28 -16.27
C LYS A 65 -7.64 -4.55 -16.12
N ARG A 66 -7.12 -5.56 -15.45
CA ARG A 66 -7.82 -6.84 -15.20
C ARG A 66 -7.52 -7.35 -13.80
N THR A 67 -8.43 -8.16 -13.28
CA THR A 67 -8.25 -8.81 -11.99
C THR A 67 -7.16 -9.87 -12.08
N ILE A 68 -6.53 -10.14 -10.94
CA ILE A 68 -5.45 -11.11 -10.81
C ILE A 68 -5.93 -12.23 -9.90
N GLY A 69 -5.55 -13.47 -10.24
CA GLY A 69 -5.85 -14.62 -9.41
C GLY A 69 -5.12 -14.60 -8.07
N TYR A 70 -5.56 -15.44 -7.15
CA TYR A 70 -5.03 -15.50 -5.79
C TYR A 70 -3.52 -15.76 -5.75
N SER A 71 -3.01 -16.69 -6.57
CA SER A 71 -1.58 -16.99 -6.58
C SER A 71 -0.73 -15.80 -7.04
N GLY A 72 -1.22 -15.02 -8.00
CA GLY A 72 -0.57 -13.80 -8.45
C GLY A 72 -0.57 -12.73 -7.37
N MET A 73 -1.70 -12.56 -6.67
CA MET A 73 -1.81 -11.67 -5.52
C MET A 73 -0.84 -12.03 -4.41
N LEU A 74 -0.75 -13.32 -4.10
CA LEU A 74 0.15 -13.81 -3.05
C LEU A 74 1.61 -13.54 -3.42
N ALA A 75 2.00 -13.75 -4.67
CA ALA A 75 3.35 -13.47 -5.14
C ALA A 75 3.71 -11.99 -5.01
N ILE A 76 2.80 -11.10 -5.37
CA ILE A 76 2.98 -9.66 -5.25
C ILE A 76 3.11 -9.26 -3.77
N SER A 77 2.23 -9.78 -2.94
CA SER A 77 2.24 -9.46 -1.51
C SER A 77 3.50 -9.95 -0.82
N ASN A 78 4.02 -11.11 -1.20
CA ASN A 78 5.28 -11.62 -0.65
C ASN A 78 6.46 -10.72 -1.04
N ARG A 79 6.50 -10.24 -2.28
CA ARG A 79 7.53 -9.28 -2.70
C ARG A 79 7.43 -7.97 -1.92
N GLN A 80 6.22 -7.50 -1.68
CA GLN A 80 6.01 -6.28 -0.90
C GLN A 80 6.40 -6.47 0.57
N MET A 81 6.15 -7.65 1.12
CA MET A 81 6.60 -8.00 2.47
C MET A 81 8.13 -7.88 2.58
N VAL A 82 8.86 -8.37 1.58
CA VAL A 82 10.33 -8.28 1.56
C VAL A 82 10.78 -6.82 1.52
N ARG A 83 10.17 -6.00 0.66
CA ARG A 83 10.49 -4.57 0.57
C ARG A 83 10.21 -3.84 1.88
N ALA A 84 9.07 -4.13 2.49
CA ALA A 84 8.71 -3.54 3.78
C ALA A 84 9.70 -3.93 4.88
N SER A 85 10.11 -5.19 4.92
CA SER A 85 11.12 -5.68 5.88
C SER A 85 12.45 -4.94 5.73
N ARG A 86 12.88 -4.70 4.49
CA ARG A 86 14.11 -3.94 4.22
C ARG A 86 13.98 -2.49 4.67
N LEU A 87 12.82 -1.89 4.46
CA LEU A 87 12.57 -0.52 4.89
C LEU A 87 12.62 -0.38 6.41
N VAL A 88 12.10 -1.38 7.15
CA VAL A 88 12.24 -1.45 8.61
C VAL A 88 13.71 -1.34 9.00
N GLY A 89 14.56 -2.12 8.36
CA GLY A 89 16.01 -2.12 8.66
C GLY A 89 16.68 -0.80 8.33
N GLU A 90 16.32 -0.18 7.22
CA GLU A 90 16.95 1.08 6.79
C GLU A 90 16.51 2.28 7.61
N ARG A 91 15.25 2.33 8.05
CA ARG A 91 14.68 3.52 8.69
C ARG A 91 14.36 3.35 10.16
N SER A 92 14.54 2.16 10.70
CA SER A 92 14.30 1.86 12.12
C SER A 92 12.90 2.28 12.57
N MET A 93 11.89 1.98 11.77
CA MET A 93 10.49 2.31 12.06
C MET A 93 9.60 1.13 11.73
N ARG A 94 8.38 1.16 12.24
CA ARG A 94 7.37 0.13 11.91
C ARG A 94 6.88 0.36 10.48
N VAL A 95 6.68 -0.73 9.74
CA VAL A 95 6.24 -0.66 8.34
C VAL A 95 5.13 -1.67 8.09
N ILE A 96 4.06 -1.21 7.44
CA ILE A 96 2.97 -2.05 6.97
C ILE A 96 3.11 -2.20 5.46
N PRO A 97 3.31 -3.42 4.93
CA PRO A 97 3.24 -3.65 3.49
C PRO A 97 1.80 -3.54 3.01
N LEU A 98 1.59 -2.84 1.91
CA LEU A 98 0.27 -2.58 1.35
C LEU A 98 0.33 -2.69 -0.17
N VAL A 99 -0.68 -3.31 -0.76
CA VAL A 99 -0.87 -3.34 -2.22
C VAL A 99 -2.19 -2.66 -2.54
N VAL A 100 -2.16 -1.67 -3.44
CA VAL A 100 -3.36 -1.00 -3.93
C VAL A 100 -3.59 -1.40 -5.37
N THR A 101 -4.82 -1.81 -5.69
CA THR A 101 -5.20 -2.32 -7.00
C THR A 101 -6.27 -1.45 -7.64
N LEU A 102 -6.42 -1.58 -8.96
CA LEU A 102 -7.42 -0.82 -9.71
C LEU A 102 -8.75 -1.55 -9.78
N HIS A 103 -8.73 -2.86 -10.01
CA HIS A 103 -9.91 -3.62 -10.42
C HIS A 103 -10.52 -4.56 -9.39
N ASP A 104 -9.95 -4.69 -8.21
CA ASP A 104 -10.56 -5.52 -7.18
C ASP A 104 -11.83 -4.84 -6.64
N GLU A 105 -12.84 -5.64 -6.33
CA GLU A 105 -14.11 -5.13 -5.83
C GLU A 105 -14.14 -4.97 -4.33
N SER A 106 -13.34 -5.76 -3.61
CA SER A 106 -13.33 -5.77 -2.15
C SER A 106 -11.94 -5.79 -1.58
N LEU A 107 -11.81 -5.20 -0.40
CA LEU A 107 -10.59 -5.30 0.39
C LEU A 107 -10.36 -6.75 0.82
N ARG A 108 -9.12 -7.21 0.73
CA ARG A 108 -8.71 -8.52 1.21
C ARG A 108 -7.47 -8.36 2.08
N ILE A 109 -7.39 -9.17 3.13
CA ILE A 109 -6.15 -9.33 3.89
C ILE A 109 -5.70 -10.75 3.64
N LEU A 110 -4.53 -10.92 3.00
CA LEU A 110 -4.03 -12.23 2.66
C LEU A 110 -3.53 -12.97 3.90
N GLU A 111 -3.29 -14.26 3.79
CA GLU A 111 -2.81 -15.08 4.91
C GLU A 111 -1.45 -14.62 5.46
N ASN A 112 -0.63 -13.96 4.66
CA ASN A 112 0.61 -13.34 5.12
C ASN A 112 0.40 -11.99 5.81
N GLY A 113 -0.84 -11.53 5.94
CA GLY A 113 -1.18 -10.28 6.60
C GLY A 113 -1.05 -9.03 5.74
N VAL A 114 -0.79 -9.17 4.44
CA VAL A 114 -0.70 -8.01 3.53
C VAL A 114 -2.09 -7.62 3.03
N PRO A 115 -2.53 -6.39 3.30
CA PRO A 115 -3.80 -5.91 2.76
C PRO A 115 -3.69 -5.64 1.26
N ILE A 116 -4.71 -6.08 0.54
CA ILE A 116 -4.91 -5.77 -0.89
C ILE A 116 -6.13 -4.87 -0.95
N VAL A 117 -5.92 -3.62 -1.30
CA VAL A 117 -6.95 -2.58 -1.19
C VAL A 117 -7.28 -2.03 -2.57
N PRO A 118 -8.54 -2.17 -3.03
CA PRO A 118 -8.96 -1.47 -4.25
C PRO A 118 -8.84 0.05 -4.07
N ILE A 119 -8.43 0.74 -5.12
CA ILE A 119 -8.18 2.19 -5.03
C ILE A 119 -9.41 2.96 -4.52
N HIS A 120 -10.61 2.55 -4.89
CA HIS A 120 -11.83 3.24 -4.46
C HIS A 120 -12.12 3.07 -2.97
N LYS A 121 -11.41 2.15 -2.29
CA LYS A 121 -11.54 1.91 -0.85
C LYS A 121 -10.34 2.38 -0.04
N ILE A 122 -9.39 3.05 -0.68
CA ILE A 122 -8.14 3.40 0.00
C ILE A 122 -8.38 4.37 1.17
N SER A 123 -9.26 5.34 1.02
CA SER A 123 -9.55 6.29 2.10
C SER A 123 -10.18 5.61 3.31
N ASP A 124 -11.15 4.72 3.07
CA ASP A 124 -11.76 3.94 4.15
C ASP A 124 -10.73 3.05 4.86
N PHE A 125 -9.82 2.45 4.09
CA PHE A 125 -8.75 1.63 4.66
C PHE A 125 -7.83 2.46 5.54
N ILE A 126 -7.36 3.61 5.06
CA ILE A 126 -6.47 4.47 5.83
C ILE A 126 -7.13 4.91 7.15
N LEU A 127 -8.42 5.21 7.10
CA LEU A 127 -9.17 5.64 8.27
C LEU A 127 -9.39 4.50 9.28
N ASN A 128 -9.59 3.28 8.81
CA ASN A 128 -10.11 2.18 9.64
C ASN A 128 -9.17 0.97 9.79
N TRP A 129 -7.96 0.97 9.22
CA TRP A 129 -7.08 -0.21 9.23
C TRP A 129 -6.81 -0.73 10.64
N GLU A 130 -6.76 0.14 11.63
CA GLU A 130 -6.48 -0.23 13.02
C GLU A 130 -7.52 -1.18 13.60
N ASN A 131 -8.75 -1.16 13.09
CA ASN A 131 -9.79 -2.08 13.49
C ASN A 131 -9.50 -3.53 13.07
N SER A 132 -8.60 -3.71 12.09
CA SER A 132 -8.18 -5.02 11.58
C SER A 132 -6.70 -5.27 11.86
N SER A 133 -6.09 -4.55 12.80
CA SER A 133 -4.66 -4.59 13.06
C SER A 133 -4.15 -5.99 13.45
N ASP A 134 -5.00 -6.83 14.04
CA ASP A 134 -4.62 -8.19 14.39
C ASP A 134 -4.38 -9.08 13.16
N ASP A 135 -5.02 -8.76 12.03
CA ASP A 135 -4.90 -9.51 10.79
C ASP A 135 -3.85 -8.94 9.84
N ILE A 136 -3.41 -7.71 10.09
CA ILE A 136 -2.48 -6.98 9.23
C ILE A 136 -1.06 -7.13 9.76
N SER A 137 -0.12 -7.43 8.86
CA SER A 137 1.30 -7.50 9.20
C SER A 137 1.85 -6.10 9.45
N VAL A 138 2.32 -5.86 10.67
CA VAL A 138 3.07 -4.67 11.04
C VAL A 138 4.48 -5.12 11.38
N LEU A 139 5.43 -4.80 10.51
CA LEU A 139 6.83 -5.19 10.70
C LEU A 139 7.50 -4.16 11.60
N SER A 140 8.21 -4.64 12.60
CA SER A 140 8.86 -3.79 13.60
C SER A 140 10.37 -4.01 13.61
N PRO A 141 11.16 -2.97 13.95
CA PRO A 141 12.60 -3.15 14.13
C PRO A 141 12.88 -4.21 15.19
N GLN A 142 13.86 -5.06 14.92
CA GLN A 142 14.31 -6.02 15.91
C GLN A 142 15.06 -5.31 17.04
N VAL A 143 14.66 -5.61 18.27
CA VAL A 143 15.41 -5.14 19.43
C VAL A 143 16.58 -6.07 19.61
N MET A 144 17.79 -5.54 19.44
CA MET A 144 19.01 -6.29 19.78
C MET A 144 19.24 -6.20 21.27
N GLU A 145 19.09 -7.32 21.93
CA GLU A 145 19.46 -7.41 23.34
C GLU A 145 20.96 -7.63 23.49
#